data_26e686a1c4694fea34fbe3f4225b3743
#
_entry.id   26e686a1c4694fea34fbe3f4225b3743
#
_cell.length_a   1.000
_cell.length_b   1.000
_cell.length_c   1.000
_cell.angle_alpha   90.00
_cell.angle_beta   90.00
_cell.angle_gamma   90.00
#
_symmetry.space_group_name_H-M   'P 1'
#
loop_
_entity.id
_entity.type
_entity.pdbx_description
1 polymer ?
#
loop_
_entity_poly.entity_id
_entity_poly.type
_entity_poly.pdbx_seq_one_letter_code
_entity_poly.pdbx_strand_id
1 'polypeptide(L)'
;MNAIAELNDLSDRSLLIVEDDKPFLERLSRAMETRGFAVTSCDTVTDGLAQINKAAPAFAVVDLRLGDGNGLDVVSALKRKRPDARTIVLTGYGNIATAVTAVKLGAVDYLAKPADADDVYAALTQRAGEKAELPENPMSADRVRWEHIQRVYEMCERNVSETARRLNMHRRTLQRILAKRAPK
;
A
#
# COMPACT_ATOMS: atom_id res chain seq x y z
N MET A 1 25.28 5.01 3.27
CA MET A 1 25.25 6.13 2.31
C MET A 1 23.94 6.87 2.49
N ASN A 2 23.96 8.21 2.52
CA ASN A 2 22.84 9.03 3.02
C ASN A 2 21.65 9.03 2.04
N ALA A 3 20.49 8.52 2.45
CA ALA A 3 19.22 8.56 1.72
C ALA A 3 18.83 9.98 1.22
N ILE A 4 19.27 11.02 1.91
CA ILE A 4 19.06 12.43 1.52
C ILE A 4 19.87 12.83 0.27
N ALA A 5 21.00 12.14 -0.01
CA ALA A 5 21.82 12.43 -1.19
C ALA A 5 21.19 11.96 -2.50
N GLU A 6 20.38 10.89 -2.47
CA GLU A 6 19.73 10.32 -3.66
C GLU A 6 18.54 11.17 -4.13
N LEU A 7 17.83 11.82 -3.21
CA LEU A 7 16.77 12.78 -3.55
C LEU A 7 17.29 14.11 -4.09
N ASN A 8 18.53 14.47 -3.80
CA ASN A 8 19.11 15.73 -4.29
C ASN A 8 19.29 15.77 -5.80
N ASP A 9 19.30 14.61 -6.45
CA ASP A 9 19.40 14.48 -7.92
C ASP A 9 18.02 14.53 -8.64
N LEU A 10 16.91 14.53 -7.87
CA LEU A 10 15.56 14.60 -8.42
C LEU A 10 15.08 16.05 -8.52
N SER A 11 14.81 16.51 -9.72
CA SER A 11 14.30 17.86 -10.00
C SER A 11 12.88 18.11 -9.51
N ASP A 12 12.06 17.06 -9.36
CA ASP A 12 10.67 17.13 -8.88
C ASP A 12 10.46 16.10 -7.75
N ARG A 13 10.04 16.58 -6.57
CA ARG A 13 9.80 15.80 -5.36
C ARG A 13 8.34 15.78 -4.95
N SER A 14 7.43 16.11 -5.86
CA SER A 14 6.00 16.09 -5.59
C SER A 14 5.52 14.66 -5.35
N LEU A 15 4.86 14.43 -4.22
CA LEU A 15 4.33 13.14 -3.79
C LEU A 15 2.86 13.26 -3.44
N LEU A 16 2.02 12.46 -4.08
CA LEU A 16 0.62 12.28 -3.71
C LEU A 16 0.48 11.02 -2.84
N ILE A 17 -0.16 11.14 -1.69
CA ILE A 17 -0.55 9.99 -0.86
C ILE A 17 -2.06 9.93 -0.81
N VAL A 18 -2.65 8.78 -1.19
CA VAL A 18 -4.09 8.53 -1.16
C VAL A 18 -4.37 7.35 -0.23
N GLU A 19 -5.01 7.62 0.91
CA GLU A 19 -5.19 6.66 2.00
C GLU A 19 -6.35 7.09 2.89
N ASP A 20 -7.32 6.23 3.17
CA ASP A 20 -8.50 6.55 3.99
C ASP A 20 -8.29 6.36 5.50
N ASP A 21 -7.26 5.61 5.92
CA ASP A 21 -6.81 5.56 7.32
C ASP A 21 -6.08 6.86 7.69
N LYS A 22 -6.81 7.85 8.22
CA LYS A 22 -6.28 9.17 8.58
C LYS A 22 -5.05 9.13 9.50
N PRO A 23 -5.01 8.35 10.59
CA PRO A 23 -3.81 8.20 11.42
C PRO A 23 -2.60 7.70 10.65
N PHE A 24 -2.80 6.74 9.74
CA PHE A 24 -1.72 6.23 8.90
C PHE A 24 -1.29 7.28 7.86
N LEU A 25 -2.24 7.92 7.19
CA LEU A 25 -2.01 8.99 6.21
C LEU A 25 -1.17 10.12 6.81
N GLU A 26 -1.55 10.64 7.98
CA GLU A 26 -0.81 11.72 8.66
C GLU A 26 0.61 11.31 9.04
N ARG A 27 0.78 10.10 9.60
CA ARG A 27 2.09 9.58 9.99
C ARG A 27 3.00 9.40 8.79
N LEU A 28 2.49 8.79 7.71
CA LEU A 28 3.25 8.57 6.48
C LEU A 28 3.62 9.90 5.82
N SER A 29 2.67 10.84 5.73
CA SER A 29 2.91 12.17 5.15
C SER A 29 4.06 12.89 5.85
N ARG A 30 4.02 13.01 7.18
CA ARG A 30 5.09 13.63 7.97
C ARG A 30 6.44 12.93 7.77
N ALA A 31 6.42 11.60 7.70
CA ALA A 31 7.65 10.84 7.47
C ALA A 31 8.24 11.08 6.08
N MET A 32 7.42 11.24 5.04
CA MET A 32 7.88 11.55 3.68
C MET A 32 8.33 13.02 3.56
N GLU A 33 7.65 13.97 4.20
CA GLU A 33 8.08 15.37 4.28
C GLU A 33 9.46 15.50 4.92
N THR A 34 9.70 14.78 6.03
CA THR A 34 11.00 14.74 6.70
C THR A 34 12.12 14.21 5.79
N ARG A 35 11.77 13.33 4.84
CA ARG A 35 12.67 12.78 3.83
C ARG A 35 12.80 13.66 2.58
N GLY A 36 12.16 14.84 2.56
CA GLY A 36 12.33 15.88 1.54
C GLY A 36 11.31 15.81 0.38
N PHE A 37 10.23 15.06 0.50
CA PHE A 37 9.14 15.11 -0.47
C PHE A 37 8.21 16.31 -0.23
N ALA A 38 7.66 16.88 -1.30
CA ALA A 38 6.55 17.83 -1.25
C ALA A 38 5.23 17.04 -1.29
N VAL A 39 4.68 16.76 -0.10
CA VAL A 39 3.55 15.83 0.05
C VAL A 39 2.21 16.54 -0.12
N THR A 40 1.31 15.93 -0.89
CA THR A 40 -0.12 16.21 -0.93
C THR A 40 -0.87 14.97 -0.48
N SER A 41 -1.75 15.11 0.51
CA SER A 41 -2.52 14.01 1.11
C SER A 41 -3.98 14.08 0.70
N CYS A 42 -4.56 12.95 0.32
CA CYS A 42 -5.98 12.79 0.02
C CYS A 42 -6.51 11.54 0.74
N ASP A 43 -7.74 11.57 1.21
CA ASP A 43 -8.37 10.44 1.88
C ASP A 43 -9.45 9.73 1.02
N THR A 44 -9.59 10.17 -0.26
CA THR A 44 -10.56 9.63 -1.22
C THR A 44 -9.95 9.46 -2.61
N VAL A 45 -10.52 8.55 -3.41
CA VAL A 45 -10.21 8.43 -4.85
C VAL A 45 -10.54 9.72 -5.57
N THR A 46 -11.69 10.30 -5.26
CA THR A 46 -12.20 11.54 -5.90
C THR A 46 -11.21 12.67 -5.74
N ASP A 47 -10.70 12.92 -4.53
CA ASP A 47 -9.73 13.99 -4.28
C ASP A 47 -8.37 13.68 -4.91
N GLY A 48 -7.95 12.42 -4.88
CA GLY A 48 -6.73 11.96 -5.57
C GLY A 48 -6.77 12.23 -7.06
N LEU A 49 -7.88 11.93 -7.73
CA LEU A 49 -8.10 12.22 -9.15
C LEU A 49 -8.14 13.71 -9.45
N ALA A 50 -8.81 14.49 -8.60
CA ALA A 50 -8.86 15.96 -8.73
C ALA A 50 -7.46 16.57 -8.63
N GLN A 51 -6.64 16.08 -7.69
CA GLN A 51 -5.26 16.54 -7.51
C GLN A 51 -4.37 16.20 -8.71
N ILE A 52 -4.47 14.97 -9.24
CA ILE A 52 -3.75 14.57 -10.46
C ILE A 52 -4.15 15.47 -11.64
N ASN A 53 -5.43 15.83 -11.76
CA ASN A 53 -5.89 16.72 -12.82
C ASN A 53 -5.35 18.14 -12.69
N LYS A 54 -5.19 18.64 -11.47
CA LYS A 54 -4.62 19.95 -11.19
C LYS A 54 -3.12 19.99 -11.43
N ALA A 55 -2.38 19.04 -10.84
CA ALA A 55 -0.93 18.94 -10.94
C ALA A 55 -0.53 17.47 -10.75
N ALA A 56 -0.13 16.78 -11.83
CA ALA A 56 0.27 15.39 -11.78
C ALA A 56 1.63 15.26 -11.07
N PRO A 57 1.71 14.55 -9.92
CA PRO A 57 2.92 14.43 -9.12
C PRO A 57 3.95 13.49 -9.75
N ALA A 58 5.24 13.64 -9.36
CA ALA A 58 6.30 12.73 -9.77
C ALA A 58 6.22 11.37 -9.08
N PHE A 59 5.69 11.36 -7.86
CA PHE A 59 5.57 10.17 -7.02
C PHE A 59 4.15 10.02 -6.49
N ALA A 60 3.71 8.78 -6.31
CA ALA A 60 2.44 8.52 -5.63
C ALA A 60 2.51 7.26 -4.77
N VAL A 61 1.81 7.29 -3.65
CA VAL A 61 1.52 6.15 -2.77
C VAL A 61 0.01 6.05 -2.66
N VAL A 62 -0.55 4.91 -3.04
CA VAL A 62 -2.01 4.75 -3.17
C VAL A 62 -2.46 3.48 -2.46
N ASP A 63 -3.39 3.60 -1.51
CA ASP A 63 -4.09 2.40 -1.01
C ASP A 63 -5.04 1.87 -2.08
N LEU A 64 -5.09 0.56 -2.18
CA LEU A 64 -6.03 -0.14 -3.06
C LEU A 64 -7.48 0.04 -2.67
N ARG A 65 -7.76 0.05 -1.38
CA ARG A 65 -9.11 0.13 -0.84
C ARG A 65 -9.32 1.48 -0.19
N LEU A 66 -10.11 2.29 -0.84
CA LEU A 66 -10.55 3.58 -0.36
C LEU A 66 -12.07 3.55 -0.16
N GLY A 67 -12.57 4.29 0.79
CA GLY A 67 -13.98 4.28 1.15
C GLY A 67 -14.93 4.62 0.00
N ASP A 68 -14.46 5.39 -0.99
CA ASP A 68 -15.22 5.83 -2.18
C ASP A 68 -14.86 5.10 -3.48
N GLY A 69 -13.91 4.13 -3.45
CA GLY A 69 -13.55 3.43 -4.68
C GLY A 69 -12.28 2.60 -4.62
N ASN A 70 -11.72 2.36 -5.82
CA ASN A 70 -10.52 1.54 -6.00
C ASN A 70 -9.32 2.42 -6.34
N GLY A 71 -8.25 2.33 -5.56
CA GLY A 71 -7.01 3.06 -5.80
C GLY A 71 -6.36 2.80 -7.16
N LEU A 72 -6.68 1.68 -7.83
CA LEU A 72 -6.18 1.41 -9.19
C LEU A 72 -6.65 2.45 -10.21
N ASP A 73 -7.77 3.13 -9.96
CA ASP A 73 -8.26 4.22 -10.82
C ASP A 73 -7.32 5.43 -10.74
N VAL A 74 -6.81 5.72 -9.53
CA VAL A 74 -5.80 6.77 -9.29
C VAL A 74 -4.48 6.40 -10.00
N VAL A 75 -4.02 5.15 -9.87
CA VAL A 75 -2.81 4.66 -10.57
C VAL A 75 -2.93 4.83 -12.08
N SER A 76 -4.04 4.39 -12.65
CA SER A 76 -4.30 4.49 -14.10
C SER A 76 -4.37 5.94 -14.58
N ALA A 77 -5.02 6.82 -13.82
CA ALA A 77 -5.14 8.23 -14.13
C ALA A 77 -3.77 8.92 -14.12
N LEU A 78 -2.96 8.65 -13.08
CA LEU A 78 -1.62 9.22 -12.99
C LEU A 78 -0.72 8.73 -14.11
N LYS A 79 -0.74 7.44 -14.43
CA LYS A 79 0.05 6.88 -15.53
C LYS A 79 -0.27 7.48 -16.88
N ARG A 80 -1.55 7.78 -17.15
CA ARG A 80 -1.96 8.46 -18.39
C ARG A 80 -1.50 9.92 -18.43
N LYS A 81 -1.56 10.62 -17.31
CA LYS A 81 -1.25 12.05 -17.23
C LYS A 81 0.26 12.32 -17.13
N ARG A 82 0.97 11.45 -16.41
CA ARG A 82 2.42 11.52 -16.20
C ARG A 82 3.03 10.12 -16.31
N PRO A 83 3.42 9.68 -17.50
CA PRO A 83 3.93 8.33 -17.74
C PRO A 83 5.22 7.95 -16.99
N ASP A 84 6.02 8.95 -16.61
CA ASP A 84 7.24 8.82 -15.82
C ASP A 84 7.02 8.81 -14.30
N ALA A 85 5.80 9.09 -13.85
CA ALA A 85 5.46 9.07 -12.42
C ALA A 85 5.71 7.68 -11.81
N ARG A 86 6.32 7.68 -10.63
CA ARG A 86 6.58 6.46 -9.85
C ARG A 86 5.47 6.25 -8.84
N THR A 87 4.68 5.23 -9.05
CA THR A 87 3.52 4.92 -8.19
C THR A 87 3.75 3.62 -7.46
N ILE A 88 3.55 3.65 -6.13
CA ILE A 88 3.54 2.47 -5.26
C ILE A 88 2.11 2.24 -4.78
N VAL A 89 1.72 0.99 -4.78
CA VAL A 89 0.43 0.57 -4.23
C VAL A 89 0.63 -0.05 -2.85
N LEU A 90 -0.06 0.49 -1.85
CA LEU A 90 -0.17 -0.12 -0.52
C LEU A 90 -1.44 -0.96 -0.44
N THR A 91 -1.39 -2.04 0.32
CA THR A 91 -2.59 -2.87 0.53
C THR A 91 -2.51 -3.70 1.79
N GLY A 92 -3.59 -3.76 2.54
CA GLY A 92 -3.79 -4.72 3.63
C GLY A 92 -4.07 -6.14 3.14
N TYR A 93 -4.20 -6.35 1.82
CA TYR A 93 -4.65 -7.61 1.23
C TYR A 93 -3.75 -8.04 0.08
N GLY A 94 -2.64 -8.69 0.41
CA GLY A 94 -1.71 -9.25 -0.58
C GLY A 94 -2.35 -10.36 -1.43
N ASN A 95 -2.95 -9.99 -2.56
CA ASN A 95 -3.36 -10.95 -3.59
C ASN A 95 -2.45 -10.76 -4.81
N ILE A 96 -1.79 -11.84 -5.23
CA ILE A 96 -0.89 -11.85 -6.40
C ILE A 96 -1.59 -11.28 -7.64
N ALA A 97 -2.87 -11.63 -7.86
CA ALA A 97 -3.62 -11.11 -9.01
C ALA A 97 -3.77 -9.58 -8.97
N THR A 98 -3.97 -9.00 -7.80
CA THR A 98 -4.09 -7.56 -7.63
C THR A 98 -2.74 -6.86 -7.79
N ALA A 99 -1.66 -7.44 -7.27
CA ALA A 99 -0.30 -6.93 -7.48
C ALA A 99 0.06 -6.92 -8.97
N VAL A 100 -0.21 -8.00 -9.68
CA VAL A 100 -0.01 -8.08 -11.15
C VAL A 100 -0.84 -7.04 -11.89
N THR A 101 -2.07 -6.80 -11.47
CA THR A 101 -2.94 -5.77 -12.06
C THR A 101 -2.38 -4.37 -11.81
N ALA A 102 -1.95 -4.04 -10.59
CA ALA A 102 -1.35 -2.76 -10.26
C ALA A 102 -0.12 -2.47 -11.12
N VAL A 103 0.78 -3.45 -11.28
CA VAL A 103 1.97 -3.32 -12.13
C VAL A 103 1.60 -3.12 -13.60
N LYS A 104 0.62 -3.88 -14.12
CA LYS A 104 0.12 -3.69 -15.50
C LYS A 104 -0.48 -2.31 -15.74
N LEU A 105 -1.07 -1.70 -14.72
CA LEU A 105 -1.64 -0.35 -14.78
C LEU A 105 -0.59 0.75 -14.58
N GLY A 106 0.66 0.38 -14.27
CA GLY A 106 1.79 1.30 -14.22
C GLY A 106 2.34 1.59 -12.84
N ALA A 107 1.93 0.87 -11.79
CA ALA A 107 2.61 0.90 -10.51
C ALA A 107 4.03 0.30 -10.68
N VAL A 108 5.02 0.92 -10.03
CA VAL A 108 6.41 0.43 -10.06
C VAL A 108 6.64 -0.62 -8.99
N ASP A 109 5.86 -0.58 -7.91
CA ASP A 109 5.95 -1.56 -6.83
C ASP A 109 4.61 -1.71 -6.08
N TYR A 110 4.57 -2.73 -5.24
CA TYR A 110 3.40 -3.13 -4.48
C TYR A 110 3.83 -3.60 -3.08
N LEU A 111 3.41 -2.88 -2.04
CA LEU A 111 3.78 -3.16 -0.67
C LEU A 111 2.59 -3.64 0.15
N ALA A 112 2.79 -4.74 0.90
CA ALA A 112 1.77 -5.22 1.83
C ALA A 112 1.80 -4.41 3.14
N LYS A 113 0.65 -3.97 3.62
CA LYS A 113 0.51 -3.41 4.97
C LYS A 113 0.65 -4.53 6.02
N PRO A 114 1.34 -4.33 7.13
CA PRO A 114 1.95 -3.09 7.59
C PRO A 114 3.26 -2.78 6.84
N ALA A 115 3.33 -1.67 6.13
CA ALA A 115 4.53 -1.11 5.55
C ALA A 115 4.98 0.08 6.40
N ASP A 116 6.26 0.20 6.67
CA ASP A 116 6.78 1.36 7.35
C ASP A 116 7.23 2.45 6.36
N ALA A 117 7.63 3.60 6.90
CA ALA A 117 8.01 4.72 6.06
C ALA A 117 9.35 4.49 5.33
N ASP A 118 10.20 3.60 5.84
CA ASP A 118 11.48 3.27 5.21
C ASP A 118 11.25 2.32 4.03
N ASP A 119 10.34 1.36 4.15
CA ASP A 119 9.91 0.50 3.05
C ASP A 119 9.33 1.32 1.89
N VAL A 120 8.43 2.25 2.21
CA VAL A 120 7.80 3.14 1.22
C VAL A 120 8.84 4.03 0.55
N TYR A 121 9.75 4.62 1.34
CA TYR A 121 10.82 5.46 0.81
C TYR A 121 11.75 4.69 -0.12
N ALA A 122 12.21 3.51 0.29
CA ALA A 122 13.06 2.65 -0.51
C ALA A 122 12.40 2.29 -1.85
N ALA A 123 11.14 1.87 -1.82
CA ALA A 123 10.40 1.53 -3.02
C ALA A 123 10.16 2.73 -3.95
N LEU A 124 9.94 3.96 -3.40
CA LEU A 124 9.81 5.19 -4.20
C LEU A 124 11.13 5.60 -4.86
N THR A 125 12.27 5.38 -4.22
CA THR A 125 13.59 5.84 -4.67
C THR A 125 14.39 4.78 -5.43
N GLN A 126 14.05 3.51 -5.29
CA GLN A 126 14.74 2.39 -5.94
C GLN A 126 14.79 2.59 -7.46
N ARG A 127 15.96 2.48 -8.07
CA ARG A 127 16.12 2.63 -9.53
C ARG A 127 15.49 1.45 -10.26
N ALA A 128 14.86 1.72 -11.40
CA ALA A 128 14.29 0.68 -12.24
C ALA A 128 15.42 -0.29 -12.70
N GLY A 129 15.31 -1.55 -12.29
CA GLY A 129 16.30 -2.59 -12.61
C GLY A 129 17.16 -3.08 -11.44
N GLU A 130 17.13 -2.39 -10.28
CA GLU A 130 17.64 -2.99 -9.05
C GLU A 130 16.66 -4.07 -8.60
N LYS A 131 17.14 -5.31 -8.54
CA LYS A 131 16.32 -6.42 -8.01
C LYS A 131 15.97 -6.10 -6.57
N ALA A 132 14.68 -6.11 -6.25
CA ALA A 132 14.27 -6.19 -4.85
C ALA A 132 15.00 -7.40 -4.24
N GLU A 133 15.78 -7.17 -3.20
CA GLU A 133 16.32 -8.28 -2.42
C GLU A 133 15.14 -9.08 -1.91
N LEU A 134 15.12 -10.36 -2.25
CA LEU A 134 14.13 -11.26 -1.67
C LEU A 134 14.26 -11.16 -0.14
N PRO A 135 13.17 -10.97 0.60
CA PRO A 135 13.25 -10.86 2.05
C PRO A 135 14.02 -12.09 2.57
N GLU A 136 15.12 -11.84 3.29
CA GLU A 136 15.99 -12.88 3.84
C GLU A 136 15.25 -13.85 4.78
N ASN A 137 14.09 -13.43 5.28
CA ASN A 137 13.23 -14.24 6.12
C ASN A 137 11.82 -14.33 5.52
N PRO A 138 11.44 -15.47 4.93
CA PRO A 138 10.07 -15.70 4.53
C PRO A 138 9.14 -15.62 5.76
N MET A 139 7.96 -15.01 5.57
CA MET A 139 6.96 -14.97 6.64
C MET A 139 6.72 -16.37 7.21
N SER A 140 6.62 -16.49 8.53
CA SER A 140 6.31 -17.78 9.15
C SER A 140 4.96 -18.30 8.65
N ALA A 141 4.83 -19.63 8.53
CA ALA A 141 3.57 -20.26 8.11
C ALA A 141 2.38 -19.83 8.99
N ASP A 142 2.63 -19.61 10.28
CA ASP A 142 1.61 -19.13 11.23
C ASP A 142 1.19 -17.70 10.93
N ARG A 143 2.09 -16.81 10.51
CA ARG A 143 1.77 -15.44 10.10
C ARG A 143 0.96 -15.44 8.82
N VAL A 144 1.36 -16.19 7.80
CA VAL A 144 0.62 -16.34 6.54
C VAL A 144 -0.81 -16.85 6.80
N ARG A 145 -0.93 -17.86 7.66
CA ARG A 145 -2.23 -18.41 8.07
C ARG A 145 -3.08 -17.38 8.81
N TRP A 146 -2.49 -16.63 9.73
CA TRP A 146 -3.18 -15.59 10.48
C TRP A 146 -3.68 -14.47 9.57
N GLU A 147 -2.85 -13.98 8.66
CA GLU A 147 -3.22 -12.95 7.68
C GLU A 147 -4.33 -13.43 6.73
N HIS A 148 -4.29 -14.69 6.29
CA HIS A 148 -5.35 -15.27 5.49
C HIS A 148 -6.69 -15.30 6.25
N ILE A 149 -6.68 -15.67 7.52
CA ILE A 149 -7.87 -15.70 8.38
C ILE A 149 -8.42 -14.29 8.57
N GLN A 150 -7.59 -13.30 8.86
CA GLN A 150 -8.01 -11.89 8.99
C GLN A 150 -8.66 -11.39 7.69
N ARG A 151 -8.06 -11.70 6.56
CA ARG A 151 -8.59 -11.35 5.24
C ARG A 151 -10.01 -11.88 5.03
N VAL A 152 -10.22 -13.18 5.26
CA VAL A 152 -11.55 -13.79 5.09
C VAL A 152 -12.55 -13.23 6.11
N TYR A 153 -12.10 -12.88 7.30
CA TYR A 153 -12.92 -12.25 8.33
C TYR A 153 -13.41 -10.87 7.89
N GLU A 154 -12.56 -10.03 7.34
CA GLU A 154 -12.94 -8.73 6.77
C GLU A 154 -13.87 -8.89 5.56
N MET A 155 -13.58 -9.83 4.65
CA MET A 155 -14.46 -10.15 3.50
C MET A 155 -15.85 -10.61 3.91
N CYS A 156 -16.01 -11.16 5.11
CA CYS A 156 -17.28 -11.56 5.69
C CYS A 156 -17.88 -10.47 6.59
N GLU A 157 -17.48 -9.20 6.42
CA GLU A 157 -17.97 -8.07 7.22
C GLU A 157 -17.84 -8.32 8.74
N ARG A 158 -16.72 -8.96 9.14
CA ARG A 158 -16.42 -9.36 10.52
C ARG A 158 -17.41 -10.36 11.14
N ASN A 159 -18.16 -11.07 10.31
CA ASN A 159 -19.06 -12.10 10.74
C ASN A 159 -18.30 -13.41 11.02
N VAL A 160 -18.07 -13.71 12.32
CA VAL A 160 -17.32 -14.90 12.77
C VAL A 160 -17.93 -16.21 12.26
N SER A 161 -19.24 -16.33 12.21
CA SER A 161 -19.91 -17.57 11.80
C SER A 161 -19.75 -17.83 10.30
N GLU A 162 -19.90 -16.79 9.48
CA GLU A 162 -19.68 -16.85 8.04
C GLU A 162 -18.21 -17.11 7.70
N THR A 163 -17.29 -16.43 8.38
CA THR A 163 -15.85 -16.63 8.24
C THR A 163 -15.44 -18.07 8.58
N ALA A 164 -15.96 -18.60 9.70
CA ALA A 164 -15.68 -19.97 10.11
C ALA A 164 -16.14 -20.99 9.05
N ARG A 165 -17.33 -20.77 8.45
CA ARG A 165 -17.87 -21.59 7.37
C ARG A 165 -16.99 -21.54 6.13
N ARG A 166 -16.60 -20.33 5.67
CA ARG A 166 -15.74 -20.16 4.49
C ARG A 166 -14.34 -20.75 4.65
N LEU A 167 -13.80 -20.69 5.86
CA LEU A 167 -12.49 -21.26 6.19
C LEU A 167 -12.54 -22.74 6.58
N ASN A 168 -13.72 -23.35 6.60
CA ASN A 168 -13.94 -24.72 7.09
C ASN A 168 -13.33 -24.95 8.47
N MET A 169 -13.58 -24.00 9.39
CA MET A 169 -13.04 -23.97 10.74
C MET A 169 -14.15 -23.97 11.79
N HIS A 170 -13.88 -24.55 12.95
CA HIS A 170 -14.78 -24.39 14.09
C HIS A 170 -14.82 -22.93 14.57
N ARG A 171 -16.01 -22.38 14.83
CA ARG A 171 -16.20 -21.02 15.32
C ARG A 171 -15.33 -20.67 16.54
N ARG A 172 -15.23 -21.59 17.52
CA ARG A 172 -14.37 -21.42 18.70
C ARG A 172 -12.89 -21.28 18.35
N THR A 173 -12.41 -22.06 17.37
CA THR A 173 -11.02 -21.99 16.90
C THR A 173 -10.75 -20.64 16.25
N LEU A 174 -11.65 -20.17 15.39
CA LEU A 174 -11.55 -18.87 14.76
C LEU A 174 -11.53 -17.74 15.80
N GLN A 175 -12.47 -17.73 16.76
CA GLN A 175 -12.50 -16.72 17.84
C GLN A 175 -11.19 -16.65 18.62
N ARG A 176 -10.59 -17.81 18.94
CA ARG A 176 -9.28 -17.88 19.63
C ARG A 176 -8.15 -17.29 18.78
N ILE A 177 -8.20 -17.46 17.46
CA ILE A 177 -7.18 -16.91 16.56
C ILE A 177 -7.36 -15.40 16.43
N LEU A 178 -8.61 -14.92 16.24
CA LEU A 178 -8.91 -13.50 16.13
C LEU A 178 -8.58 -12.70 17.40
N ALA A 179 -8.65 -13.34 18.57
CA ALA A 179 -8.28 -12.72 19.84
C ALA A 179 -6.75 -12.62 20.07
N LYS A 180 -5.94 -13.31 19.29
CA LYS A 180 -4.49 -13.26 19.40
C LYS A 180 -3.91 -12.13 18.55
N ARG A 181 -2.79 -11.54 19.04
CA ARG A 181 -1.97 -10.65 18.21
C ARG A 181 -1.33 -11.41 17.05
N ALA A 182 -0.97 -10.69 15.99
CA ALA A 182 -0.25 -11.28 14.86
C ALA A 182 1.00 -12.04 15.36
N PRO A 183 1.25 -13.26 14.87
CA PRO A 183 2.51 -13.96 15.10
C PRO A 183 3.68 -13.14 14.53
N LYS A 184 4.83 -13.20 15.21
CA LYS A 184 6.06 -12.58 14.71
C LYS A 184 6.59 -13.33 13.51
#